data_719b175b1d2cdf96c2369746a72d6097
#
_entry.id   719b175b1d2cdf96c2369746a72d6097
#
_cell.length_a   1.000
_cell.length_b   1.000
_cell.length_c   1.000
_cell.angle_alpha   90.00
_cell.angle_beta   90.00
_cell.angle_gamma   90.00
#
_symmetry.space_group_name_H-M   'P 1'
#
loop_
_entity.id
_entity.type
_entity.pdbx_description
1 polymer ?
#
loop_
_entity_poly.entity_id
_entity_poly.type
_entity_poly.pdbx_seq_one_letter_code
_entity_poly.pdbx_strand_id
1 'polypeptide(L)'
;MYGVVTRNEQELDWAEFDRGFYEVKDVTGRAVEPVPGAVNMVSCFGDTAAGEAKPDLIPVSDEGEKATREQPYFDWGYICPSRERYREGLLEMIEDCAAVNEDVRLDDVGFPRAEYCYCDHCEEAFEESGYDDRYEWRASVITEFVADAASRIPGKTYLTLYPDPYPGHLYKRAGLDLDALAEHVDEFVVPLYDMAYSTTYWLEVIASGFQDALSKPFSIELYAVDVDIDKLAHATEVADAYAEDVYFGYDASQARATIRRMKADSQDGKSFGSPK
;
A
#
# COMPACT_ATOMS: atom_id res chain seq x y z
N MET A 1 9.95 3.41 -14.80
CA MET A 1 10.59 4.52 -14.00
C MET A 1 10.98 4.02 -12.62
N TYR A 2 11.85 4.76 -11.89
CA TYR A 2 12.25 4.37 -10.54
C TYR A 2 11.85 5.45 -9.55
N GLY A 3 11.18 5.05 -8.46
CA GLY A 3 10.74 5.96 -7.41
C GLY A 3 11.26 5.55 -6.03
N VAL A 4 11.10 6.45 -5.05
CA VAL A 4 11.47 6.21 -3.65
C VAL A 4 10.30 6.51 -2.73
N VAL A 5 10.12 5.66 -1.72
CA VAL A 5 9.23 5.92 -0.58
C VAL A 5 10.08 6.31 0.61
N THR A 6 9.87 7.50 1.16
CA THR A 6 10.73 8.04 2.22
C THR A 6 9.95 8.89 3.22
N ARG A 7 10.56 9.09 4.39
CA ARG A 7 10.14 10.03 5.45
C ARG A 7 11.05 11.26 5.53
N ASN A 8 12.02 11.37 4.61
CA ASN A 8 13.02 12.43 4.59
C ASN A 8 12.87 13.27 3.31
N GLU A 9 12.33 14.45 3.42
CA GLU A 9 12.09 15.37 2.31
C GLU A 9 13.34 15.63 1.46
N GLN A 10 14.55 15.64 2.06
CA GLN A 10 15.80 15.88 1.33
C GLN A 10 16.16 14.78 0.31
N GLU A 11 15.57 13.59 0.44
CA GLU A 11 15.81 12.47 -0.46
C GLU A 11 14.96 12.53 -1.73
N LEU A 12 13.88 13.32 -1.71
CA LEU A 12 12.96 13.46 -2.83
C LEU A 12 13.59 14.14 -4.04
N ASP A 13 14.57 15.02 -3.82
CA ASP A 13 15.28 15.77 -4.86
C ASP A 13 16.47 15.02 -5.47
N TRP A 14 16.70 13.75 -5.12
CA TRP A 14 17.81 13.00 -5.67
C TRP A 14 17.55 12.60 -7.12
N ALA A 15 18.50 12.95 -8.00
CA ALA A 15 18.38 12.83 -9.47
C ALA A 15 18.23 11.39 -10.00
N GLU A 16 18.42 10.39 -9.16
CA GLU A 16 18.24 8.99 -9.50
C GLU A 16 16.78 8.56 -9.50
N PHE A 17 15.93 9.29 -8.78
CA PHE A 17 14.50 8.98 -8.67
C PHE A 17 13.68 9.84 -9.62
N ASP A 18 12.83 9.20 -10.38
CA ASP A 18 11.87 9.85 -11.27
C ASP A 18 10.61 10.29 -10.52
N ARG A 19 10.34 9.67 -9.35
CA ARG A 19 9.19 9.96 -8.49
C ARG A 19 9.52 9.74 -7.01
N GLY A 20 9.02 10.62 -6.16
CA GLY A 20 9.07 10.47 -4.71
C GLY A 20 7.68 10.25 -4.12
N PHE A 21 7.59 9.34 -3.15
CA PHE A 21 6.44 9.18 -2.26
C PHE A 21 6.87 9.59 -0.85
N TYR A 22 6.12 10.51 -0.27
CA TYR A 22 6.40 11.01 1.08
C TYR A 22 5.35 10.52 2.06
N GLU A 23 5.77 9.80 3.09
CA GLU A 23 4.88 9.22 4.07
C GLU A 23 4.43 10.27 5.10
N VAL A 24 3.27 10.88 4.84
CA VAL A 24 2.63 11.88 5.70
C VAL A 24 2.08 11.24 6.96
N LYS A 25 1.39 10.10 6.85
CA LYS A 25 0.93 9.30 7.99
C LYS A 25 1.39 7.86 7.85
N ASP A 26 1.99 7.32 8.92
CA ASP A 26 2.44 5.93 8.99
C ASP A 26 1.57 5.05 9.92
N VAL A 27 1.79 3.74 9.91
CA VAL A 27 1.07 2.73 10.71
C VAL A 27 1.24 2.88 12.22
N THR A 28 2.22 3.66 12.67
CA THR A 28 2.37 3.96 14.11
C THR A 28 1.40 5.04 14.59
N GLY A 29 0.80 5.77 13.66
CA GLY A 29 -0.03 6.95 13.92
C GLY A 29 0.77 8.26 13.96
N ARG A 30 2.07 8.24 13.58
CA ARG A 30 2.82 9.46 13.34
C ARG A 30 2.23 10.15 12.12
N ALA A 31 1.96 11.45 12.24
CA ALA A 31 1.56 12.29 11.12
C ALA A 31 2.46 13.53 11.04
N VAL A 32 2.72 13.99 9.82
CA VAL A 32 3.50 15.19 9.51
C VAL A 32 2.81 16.00 8.42
N GLU A 33 3.25 17.22 8.19
CA GLU A 33 2.73 18.04 7.11
C GLU A 33 3.06 17.43 5.74
N PRO A 34 2.15 17.51 4.77
CA PRO A 34 2.41 17.10 3.39
C PRO A 34 3.46 17.98 2.73
N VAL A 35 4.20 17.44 1.76
CA VAL A 35 5.28 18.15 1.06
C VAL A 35 4.95 18.37 -0.43
N PRO A 36 5.34 19.50 -1.01
CA PRO A 36 5.23 19.72 -2.44
C PRO A 36 6.28 18.89 -3.21
N GLY A 37 5.95 18.52 -4.45
CA GLY A 37 6.89 17.82 -5.35
C GLY A 37 7.02 16.31 -5.13
N ALA A 38 6.24 15.74 -4.22
CA ALA A 38 6.14 14.30 -4.00
C ALA A 38 4.67 13.85 -3.93
N VAL A 39 4.40 12.62 -4.28
CA VAL A 39 3.13 11.97 -3.98
C VAL A 39 3.03 11.77 -2.47
N ASN A 40 2.11 12.47 -1.80
CA ASN A 40 1.91 12.32 -0.38
C ASN A 40 1.18 11.00 -0.08
N MET A 41 1.70 10.21 0.86
CA MET A 41 1.20 8.88 1.21
C MET A 41 0.56 8.86 2.60
N VAL A 42 -0.64 8.29 2.69
CA VAL A 42 -1.41 8.20 3.93
C VAL A 42 -1.73 6.74 4.25
N SER A 43 -1.17 6.20 5.36
CA SER A 43 -1.65 4.95 5.95
C SER A 43 -3.06 5.15 6.50
N CYS A 44 -4.04 4.50 5.90
CA CYS A 44 -5.45 4.75 6.20
C CYS A 44 -5.89 4.03 7.48
N PHE A 45 -5.98 2.71 7.45
CA PHE A 45 -6.51 1.93 8.59
C PHE A 45 -5.42 1.22 9.40
N GLY A 46 -4.14 1.41 9.11
CA GLY A 46 -3.02 1.14 10.00
C GLY A 46 -2.79 2.33 10.93
N ASP A 47 -3.05 2.20 12.25
CA ASP A 47 -2.84 3.29 13.21
C ASP A 47 -2.79 2.77 14.66
N THR A 48 -1.60 2.46 15.11
CA THR A 48 -1.38 1.96 16.46
C THR A 48 -1.76 2.99 17.53
N ALA A 49 -1.37 4.25 17.34
CA ALA A 49 -1.60 5.30 18.34
C ALA A 49 -3.10 5.63 18.49
N ALA A 50 -3.86 5.69 17.39
CA ALA A 50 -5.31 5.91 17.46
C ALA A 50 -6.03 4.75 18.15
N GLY A 51 -5.62 3.49 17.87
CA GLY A 51 -6.16 2.31 18.55
C GLY A 51 -5.86 2.28 20.05
N GLU A 52 -4.65 2.66 20.47
CA GLU A 52 -4.27 2.77 21.88
C GLU A 52 -5.05 3.88 22.58
N ALA A 53 -5.22 5.04 21.92
CA ALA A 53 -5.96 6.16 22.49
C ALA A 53 -7.48 5.92 22.57
N LYS A 54 -8.03 5.15 21.63
CA LYS A 54 -9.47 4.85 21.51
C LYS A 54 -9.67 3.37 21.15
N PRO A 55 -9.66 2.48 22.15
CA PRO A 55 -9.77 1.02 21.94
C PRO A 55 -11.08 0.54 21.30
N ASP A 56 -12.10 1.37 21.25
CA ASP A 56 -13.35 1.11 20.54
C ASP A 56 -13.24 1.23 19.02
N LEU A 57 -12.16 1.86 18.52
CA LEU A 57 -11.85 1.92 17.10
C LEU A 57 -11.21 0.62 16.57
N ILE A 58 -10.66 -0.22 17.44
CA ILE A 58 -9.93 -1.42 17.05
C ILE A 58 -10.91 -2.48 16.52
N PRO A 59 -10.64 -3.08 15.34
CA PRO A 59 -11.43 -4.20 14.83
C PRO A 59 -11.38 -5.39 15.79
N VAL A 60 -12.49 -6.09 15.91
CA VAL A 60 -12.62 -7.29 16.75
C VAL A 60 -12.99 -8.48 15.89
N SER A 61 -12.34 -9.64 16.08
CA SER A 61 -12.68 -10.87 15.36
C SER A 61 -14.00 -11.46 15.85
N ASP A 62 -14.48 -12.47 15.14
CA ASP A 62 -15.63 -13.30 15.55
C ASP A 62 -15.40 -14.07 16.85
N GLU A 63 -14.15 -14.29 17.27
CA GLU A 63 -13.75 -14.87 18.55
C GLU A 63 -13.50 -13.82 19.65
N GLY A 64 -13.67 -12.53 19.34
CA GLY A 64 -13.49 -11.42 20.29
C GLY A 64 -12.05 -10.91 20.41
N GLU A 65 -11.13 -11.34 19.54
CA GLU A 65 -9.74 -10.89 19.53
C GLU A 65 -9.60 -9.53 18.86
N LYS A 66 -8.77 -8.65 19.42
CA LYS A 66 -8.50 -7.33 18.86
C LYS A 66 -7.39 -7.37 17.83
N ALA A 67 -7.55 -6.60 16.74
CA ALA A 67 -6.55 -6.46 15.68
C ALA A 67 -5.39 -5.54 16.12
N THR A 68 -4.54 -6.02 17.00
CA THR A 68 -3.39 -5.33 17.58
C THR A 68 -2.14 -6.20 17.50
N ARG A 69 -0.97 -5.63 17.78
CA ARG A 69 0.32 -6.33 17.89
C ARG A 69 0.38 -7.43 18.95
N GLU A 70 -0.65 -7.61 19.76
CA GLU A 70 -0.78 -8.74 20.66
C GLU A 70 -1.05 -10.04 19.89
N GLN A 71 -1.62 -9.94 18.71
CA GLN A 71 -1.78 -11.07 17.79
C GLN A 71 -0.48 -11.28 16.98
N PRO A 72 0.02 -12.52 16.88
CA PRO A 72 1.34 -12.80 16.29
C PRO A 72 1.44 -12.54 14.78
N TYR A 73 0.33 -12.26 14.12
CA TYR A 73 0.23 -12.02 12.68
C TYR A 73 -0.06 -10.55 12.33
N PHE A 74 0.00 -9.62 13.31
CA PHE A 74 -0.11 -8.19 13.09
C PHE A 74 1.16 -7.44 13.52
N ASP A 75 1.73 -6.70 12.58
CA ASP A 75 2.92 -5.88 12.82
C ASP A 75 2.58 -4.53 13.44
N TRP A 76 1.32 -4.07 13.30
CA TRP A 76 0.77 -2.82 13.86
C TRP A 76 -0.67 -2.98 14.31
N GLY A 77 -1.23 -1.93 14.94
CA GLY A 77 -2.62 -1.83 15.30
C GLY A 77 -3.48 -1.35 14.14
N TYR A 78 -4.65 -1.93 14.00
CA TYR A 78 -5.62 -1.57 12.95
C TYR A 78 -6.78 -0.76 13.52
N ILE A 79 -7.39 0.06 12.67
CA ILE A 79 -8.65 0.78 12.91
C ILE A 79 -9.74 0.16 12.04
N CYS A 80 -10.92 0.02 12.60
CA CYS A 80 -12.07 -0.51 11.88
C CYS A 80 -12.51 0.45 10.76
N PRO A 81 -12.54 0.00 9.48
CA PRO A 81 -12.85 0.85 8.34
C PRO A 81 -14.28 1.40 8.31
N SER A 82 -15.21 0.82 9.07
CA SER A 82 -16.59 1.31 9.14
C SER A 82 -16.80 2.50 10.12
N ARG A 83 -15.74 2.97 10.81
CA ARG A 83 -15.84 4.08 11.78
C ARG A 83 -15.88 5.43 11.07
N GLU A 84 -17.06 5.97 10.85
CA GLU A 84 -17.31 7.21 10.10
C GLU A 84 -16.42 8.37 10.52
N ARG A 85 -16.38 8.69 11.83
CA ARG A 85 -15.56 9.81 12.32
C ARG A 85 -14.07 9.64 12.06
N TYR A 86 -13.56 8.41 12.03
CA TYR A 86 -12.17 8.15 11.70
C TYR A 86 -11.93 8.30 10.20
N ARG A 87 -12.87 7.80 9.37
CA ARG A 87 -12.87 8.01 7.91
C ARG A 87 -12.88 9.49 7.55
N GLU A 88 -13.74 10.29 8.19
CA GLU A 88 -13.80 11.75 7.99
C GLU A 88 -12.44 12.40 8.23
N GLY A 89 -11.76 12.08 9.35
CA GLY A 89 -10.43 12.61 9.64
C GLY A 89 -9.35 12.18 8.63
N LEU A 90 -9.46 10.95 8.10
CA LEU A 90 -8.59 10.50 7.00
C LEU A 90 -8.87 11.27 5.70
N LEU A 91 -10.14 11.48 5.36
CA LEU A 91 -10.55 12.21 4.16
C LEU A 91 -10.11 13.68 4.21
N GLU A 92 -10.16 14.33 5.39
CA GLU A 92 -9.60 15.66 5.60
C GLU A 92 -8.07 15.67 5.37
N MET A 93 -7.35 14.70 5.91
CA MET A 93 -5.89 14.57 5.71
C MET A 93 -5.53 14.32 4.23
N ILE A 94 -6.30 13.50 3.53
CA ILE A 94 -6.13 13.23 2.09
C ILE A 94 -6.36 14.52 1.28
N GLU A 95 -7.37 15.30 1.63
CA GLU A 95 -7.64 16.61 1.01
C GLU A 95 -6.50 17.61 1.25
N ASP A 96 -5.93 17.65 2.47
CA ASP A 96 -4.76 18.46 2.77
C ASP A 96 -3.53 18.02 1.96
N CYS A 97 -3.31 16.71 1.81
CA CYS A 97 -2.27 16.16 0.92
C CYS A 97 -2.48 16.58 -0.53
N ALA A 98 -3.71 16.46 -1.04
CA ALA A 98 -4.08 16.81 -2.40
C ALA A 98 -3.98 18.32 -2.69
N ALA A 99 -4.19 19.16 -1.68
CA ALA A 99 -4.00 20.60 -1.79
C ALA A 99 -2.53 21.01 -1.97
N VAL A 100 -1.59 20.19 -1.52
CA VAL A 100 -0.14 20.45 -1.61
C VAL A 100 0.47 19.79 -2.85
N ASN A 101 0.04 18.59 -3.21
CA ASN A 101 0.38 17.87 -4.43
C ASN A 101 -0.86 17.14 -4.95
N GLU A 102 -1.17 17.30 -6.23
CA GLU A 102 -2.39 16.77 -6.83
C GLU A 102 -2.52 15.24 -6.72
N ASP A 103 -1.40 14.52 -6.70
CA ASP A 103 -1.36 13.06 -6.61
C ASP A 103 -1.27 12.61 -5.15
N VAL A 104 -2.04 11.58 -4.77
CA VAL A 104 -2.01 11.02 -3.41
C VAL A 104 -1.99 9.48 -3.46
N ARG A 105 -1.23 8.87 -2.53
CA ARG A 105 -1.22 7.42 -2.34
C ARG A 105 -1.94 7.03 -1.04
N LEU A 106 -2.92 6.14 -1.19
CA LEU A 106 -3.65 5.51 -0.10
C LEU A 106 -2.96 4.19 0.26
N ASP A 107 -2.54 4.07 1.51
CA ASP A 107 -1.88 2.88 2.03
C ASP A 107 -2.71 2.24 3.15
N ASP A 108 -2.48 0.97 3.46
CA ASP A 108 -3.19 0.20 4.51
C ASP A 108 -4.72 0.31 4.42
N VAL A 109 -5.26 0.32 3.21
CA VAL A 109 -6.71 0.34 2.98
C VAL A 109 -7.26 -1.08 3.06
N GLY A 110 -8.21 -1.29 3.95
CA GLY A 110 -8.92 -2.55 4.08
C GLY A 110 -9.17 -3.00 5.52
N PHE A 111 -9.98 -4.03 5.65
CA PHE A 111 -10.10 -4.77 6.91
C PHE A 111 -8.82 -5.58 7.17
N PRO A 112 -8.43 -5.82 8.43
CA PRO A 112 -7.13 -6.44 8.72
C PRO A 112 -7.02 -7.89 8.24
N ARG A 113 -8.09 -8.68 8.33
CA ARG A 113 -8.16 -10.07 7.88
C ARG A 113 -9.62 -10.50 7.67
N ALA A 114 -9.83 -11.72 7.12
CA ALA A 114 -11.16 -12.24 6.80
C ALA A 114 -12.07 -12.40 8.04
N GLU A 115 -11.47 -12.74 9.19
CA GLU A 115 -12.13 -12.90 10.49
C GLU A 115 -12.44 -11.59 11.24
N TYR A 116 -12.20 -10.42 10.61
CA TYR A 116 -12.52 -9.07 11.14
C TYR A 116 -13.41 -8.28 10.17
N CYS A 117 -14.27 -7.32 10.56
CA CYS A 117 -14.57 -6.91 11.91
C CYS A 117 -15.96 -7.42 12.34
N TYR A 118 -16.08 -7.81 13.59
CA TYR A 118 -17.32 -8.24 14.26
C TYR A 118 -17.55 -7.43 15.55
N CYS A 119 -17.07 -6.18 15.61
CA CYS A 119 -17.41 -5.29 16.73
C CYS A 119 -18.89 -4.89 16.64
N ASP A 120 -19.49 -4.50 17.78
CA ASP A 120 -20.92 -4.15 17.86
C ASP A 120 -21.36 -3.17 16.78
N HIS A 121 -20.52 -2.16 16.49
CA HIS A 121 -20.78 -1.21 15.41
C HIS A 121 -20.84 -1.86 14.02
N CYS A 122 -19.94 -2.82 13.71
CA CYS A 122 -19.98 -3.52 12.44
C CYS A 122 -21.15 -4.48 12.32
N GLU A 123 -21.59 -5.09 13.45
CA GLU A 123 -22.79 -5.92 13.48
C GLU A 123 -24.03 -5.09 13.16
N GLU A 124 -24.21 -3.95 13.85
CA GLU A 124 -25.32 -3.02 13.60
C GLU A 124 -25.30 -2.49 12.16
N ALA A 125 -24.14 -2.01 11.67
CA ALA A 125 -24.01 -1.47 10.33
C ALA A 125 -24.27 -2.53 9.24
N PHE A 126 -23.85 -3.77 9.45
CA PHE A 126 -24.14 -4.86 8.53
C PHE A 126 -25.63 -5.21 8.50
N GLU A 127 -26.28 -5.32 9.67
CA GLU A 127 -27.72 -5.58 9.77
C GLU A 127 -28.54 -4.48 9.07
N GLU A 128 -28.14 -3.22 9.20
CA GLU A 128 -28.83 -2.06 8.60
C GLU A 128 -28.53 -1.90 7.10
N SER A 129 -27.42 -2.48 6.59
CA SER A 129 -26.96 -2.28 5.22
C SER A 129 -27.83 -2.92 4.15
N GLY A 130 -28.58 -3.96 4.51
CA GLY A 130 -29.39 -4.76 3.61
C GLY A 130 -28.61 -5.77 2.74
N TYR A 131 -27.31 -5.94 2.98
CA TYR A 131 -26.51 -7.00 2.36
C TYR A 131 -26.77 -8.35 3.05
N ASP A 132 -26.87 -9.43 2.26
CA ASP A 132 -26.96 -10.79 2.79
C ASP A 132 -25.59 -11.42 3.05
N ASP A 133 -24.56 -10.97 2.36
CA ASP A 133 -23.16 -11.44 2.46
C ASP A 133 -22.28 -10.38 3.12
N ARG A 134 -21.62 -10.75 4.21
CA ARG A 134 -20.71 -9.86 4.95
C ARG A 134 -19.48 -9.45 4.11
N TYR A 135 -18.99 -10.30 3.22
CA TYR A 135 -17.86 -9.94 2.35
C TYR A 135 -18.26 -8.90 1.31
N GLU A 136 -19.49 -8.96 0.77
CA GLU A 136 -20.04 -7.94 -0.11
C GLU A 136 -20.18 -6.60 0.63
N TRP A 137 -20.73 -6.62 1.85
CA TRP A 137 -20.81 -5.42 2.69
C TRP A 137 -19.43 -4.82 2.98
N ARG A 138 -18.45 -5.64 3.38
CA ARG A 138 -17.07 -5.17 3.63
C ARG A 138 -16.45 -4.55 2.38
N ALA A 139 -16.66 -5.15 1.22
CA ALA A 139 -16.18 -4.63 -0.05
C ALA A 139 -16.85 -3.28 -0.38
N SER A 140 -18.16 -3.11 -0.13
CA SER A 140 -18.84 -1.82 -0.31
C SER A 140 -18.27 -0.74 0.61
N VAL A 141 -18.02 -1.04 1.90
CA VAL A 141 -17.42 -0.10 2.86
C VAL A 141 -16.06 0.42 2.38
N ILE A 142 -15.21 -0.47 1.86
CA ILE A 142 -13.89 -0.10 1.35
C ILE A 142 -13.99 0.66 0.03
N THR A 143 -14.81 0.20 -0.89
CA THR A 143 -14.99 0.85 -2.19
C THR A 143 -15.56 2.27 -2.03
N GLU A 144 -16.55 2.47 -1.15
CA GLU A 144 -17.09 3.78 -0.82
C GLU A 144 -16.02 4.71 -0.25
N PHE A 145 -15.19 4.24 0.69
CA PHE A 145 -14.11 5.04 1.24
C PHE A 145 -13.10 5.47 0.17
N VAL A 146 -12.70 4.55 -0.72
CA VAL A 146 -11.76 4.86 -1.82
C VAL A 146 -12.38 5.81 -2.82
N ALA A 147 -13.66 5.65 -3.15
CA ALA A 147 -14.40 6.57 -4.03
C ALA A 147 -14.45 7.99 -3.44
N ASP A 148 -14.77 8.12 -2.15
CA ASP A 148 -14.78 9.38 -1.42
C ASP A 148 -13.39 10.04 -1.40
N ALA A 149 -12.33 9.27 -1.16
CA ALA A 149 -10.96 9.76 -1.18
C ALA A 149 -10.56 10.21 -2.60
N ALA A 150 -10.81 9.40 -3.62
CA ALA A 150 -10.51 9.72 -5.01
C ALA A 150 -11.25 10.99 -5.50
N SER A 151 -12.47 11.22 -5.02
CA SER A 151 -13.23 12.43 -5.36
C SER A 151 -12.58 13.74 -4.85
N ARG A 152 -11.67 13.65 -3.87
CA ARG A 152 -10.93 14.77 -3.27
C ARG A 152 -9.53 14.93 -3.87
N ILE A 153 -9.07 13.98 -4.68
CA ILE A 153 -7.75 13.95 -5.30
C ILE A 153 -7.89 14.42 -6.76
N PRO A 154 -7.39 15.63 -7.10
CA PRO A 154 -7.51 16.16 -8.45
C PRO A 154 -6.59 15.50 -9.47
N GLY A 155 -5.48 14.88 -9.02
CA GLY A 155 -4.50 14.15 -9.80
C GLY A 155 -4.72 12.65 -9.76
N LYS A 156 -3.61 11.90 -9.72
CA LYS A 156 -3.64 10.43 -9.65
C LYS A 156 -3.91 9.92 -8.24
N THR A 157 -4.79 8.95 -8.14
CA THR A 157 -5.01 8.15 -6.95
C THR A 157 -4.23 6.84 -7.05
N TYR A 158 -3.26 6.66 -6.15
CA TYR A 158 -2.52 5.40 -5.98
C TYR A 158 -3.12 4.60 -4.83
N LEU A 159 -3.24 3.29 -4.98
CA LEU A 159 -3.73 2.40 -3.92
C LEU A 159 -2.76 1.24 -3.69
N THR A 160 -2.26 1.11 -2.46
CA THR A 160 -1.44 -0.03 -2.07
C THR A 160 -2.31 -1.27 -1.83
N LEU A 161 -1.90 -2.40 -2.41
CA LEU A 161 -2.52 -3.70 -2.21
C LEU A 161 -1.67 -4.59 -1.30
N TYR A 162 -2.28 -5.58 -0.65
CA TYR A 162 -1.51 -6.68 -0.06
C TYR A 162 -0.96 -7.59 -1.17
N PRO A 163 0.23 -8.20 -1.01
CA PRO A 163 0.90 -8.99 -2.05
C PRO A 163 0.29 -10.39 -2.22
N ASP A 164 -0.99 -10.47 -2.48
CA ASP A 164 -1.74 -11.71 -2.67
C ASP A 164 -2.59 -11.65 -3.95
N PRO A 165 -2.09 -12.17 -5.09
CA PRO A 165 -2.79 -12.14 -6.36
C PRO A 165 -3.82 -13.26 -6.52
N TYR A 166 -4.00 -14.12 -5.53
CA TYR A 166 -4.96 -15.21 -5.62
C TYR A 166 -6.39 -14.68 -5.78
N PRO A 167 -7.15 -15.18 -6.78
CA PRO A 167 -8.50 -14.70 -7.04
C PRO A 167 -9.42 -14.76 -5.81
N GLY A 168 -10.01 -13.62 -5.46
CA GLY A 168 -10.93 -13.46 -4.36
C GLY A 168 -10.29 -13.43 -2.96
N HIS A 169 -8.95 -13.61 -2.83
CA HIS A 169 -8.31 -13.54 -1.52
C HIS A 169 -8.33 -12.12 -0.94
N LEU A 170 -7.96 -11.11 -1.72
CA LEU A 170 -7.99 -9.70 -1.28
C LEU A 170 -9.42 -9.25 -0.96
N TYR A 171 -10.39 -9.69 -1.74
CA TYR A 171 -11.81 -9.44 -1.49
C TYR A 171 -12.24 -10.00 -0.13
N LYS A 172 -11.97 -11.28 0.14
CA LYS A 172 -12.35 -11.92 1.41
C LYS A 172 -11.53 -11.42 2.59
N ARG A 173 -10.21 -11.24 2.40
CA ARG A 173 -9.31 -10.82 3.47
C ARG A 173 -9.58 -9.40 3.92
N ALA A 174 -9.66 -8.46 2.97
CA ALA A 174 -9.58 -7.04 3.27
C ALA A 174 -10.77 -6.21 2.75
N GLY A 175 -11.71 -6.82 2.03
CA GLY A 175 -12.80 -6.11 1.37
C GLY A 175 -12.32 -5.36 0.11
N LEU A 176 -11.20 -5.78 -0.50
CA LEU A 176 -10.68 -5.17 -1.71
C LEU A 176 -11.28 -5.84 -2.95
N ASP A 177 -12.33 -5.25 -3.47
CA ASP A 177 -12.90 -5.59 -4.78
C ASP A 177 -12.09 -4.87 -5.86
N LEU A 178 -11.17 -5.59 -6.51
CA LEU A 178 -10.23 -5.01 -7.46
C LEU A 178 -10.90 -4.36 -8.67
N ASP A 179 -12.02 -4.93 -9.14
CA ASP A 179 -12.76 -4.39 -10.27
C ASP A 179 -13.49 -3.09 -9.89
N ALA A 180 -14.17 -3.08 -8.75
CA ALA A 180 -14.83 -1.88 -8.25
C ALA A 180 -13.84 -0.76 -7.89
N LEU A 181 -12.71 -1.11 -7.25
CA LEU A 181 -11.66 -0.16 -6.92
C LEU A 181 -10.98 0.44 -8.16
N ALA A 182 -10.84 -0.32 -9.24
CA ALA A 182 -10.29 0.16 -10.50
C ALA A 182 -11.10 1.29 -11.14
N GLU A 183 -12.36 1.49 -10.77
CA GLU A 183 -13.15 2.63 -11.22
C GLU A 183 -12.70 3.96 -10.60
N HIS A 184 -12.02 3.91 -9.44
CA HIS A 184 -11.63 5.06 -8.64
C HIS A 184 -10.12 5.27 -8.53
N VAL A 185 -9.30 4.26 -8.90
CA VAL A 185 -7.85 4.25 -8.76
C VAL A 185 -7.18 4.33 -10.12
N ASP A 186 -6.11 5.11 -10.23
CA ASP A 186 -5.33 5.23 -11.47
C ASP A 186 -4.21 4.19 -11.55
N GLU A 187 -3.63 3.85 -10.40
CA GLU A 187 -2.48 2.93 -10.33
C GLU A 187 -2.48 2.16 -9.00
N PHE A 188 -2.31 0.85 -9.08
CA PHE A 188 -2.10 0.02 -7.89
C PHE A 188 -0.61 -0.07 -7.55
N VAL A 189 -0.28 -0.16 -6.25
CA VAL A 189 1.08 -0.40 -5.78
C VAL A 189 1.12 -1.69 -5.00
N VAL A 190 2.02 -2.60 -5.37
CA VAL A 190 2.16 -3.91 -4.73
C VAL A 190 3.50 -4.00 -4.01
N PRO A 191 3.54 -4.01 -2.68
CA PRO A 191 4.76 -4.17 -1.92
C PRO A 191 5.21 -5.63 -1.95
N LEU A 192 6.37 -5.90 -2.57
CA LEU A 192 7.01 -7.21 -2.60
C LEU A 192 8.28 -7.18 -1.75
N TYR A 193 8.08 -7.12 -0.44
CA TYR A 193 9.16 -6.96 0.54
C TYR A 193 9.83 -8.28 0.88
N ASP A 194 11.16 -8.31 0.78
CA ASP A 194 12.02 -9.37 1.29
C ASP A 194 13.25 -8.74 1.94
N MET A 195 13.67 -9.30 3.06
CA MET A 195 14.85 -8.83 3.79
C MET A 195 16.17 -9.16 3.08
N ALA A 196 16.17 -10.01 2.07
CA ALA A 196 17.40 -10.50 1.46
C ALA A 196 17.36 -10.71 -0.06
N TYR A 197 16.19 -10.81 -0.68
CA TYR A 197 16.01 -11.19 -2.10
C TYR A 197 16.94 -12.34 -2.52
N SER A 198 17.03 -13.36 -1.68
CA SER A 198 17.90 -14.53 -1.93
C SER A 198 17.42 -15.38 -3.10
N THR A 199 16.15 -15.29 -3.44
CA THR A 199 15.53 -15.86 -4.64
C THR A 199 14.42 -14.90 -5.10
N THR A 200 14.26 -14.75 -6.41
CA THR A 200 13.25 -13.87 -7.02
C THR A 200 12.05 -14.63 -7.59
N TYR A 201 12.06 -15.97 -7.52
CA TYR A 201 10.99 -16.78 -8.08
C TYR A 201 9.60 -16.44 -7.50
N TRP A 202 9.50 -16.23 -6.18
CA TRP A 202 8.25 -15.85 -5.53
C TRP A 202 7.77 -14.46 -5.98
N LEU A 203 8.71 -13.51 -6.16
CA LEU A 203 8.43 -12.17 -6.67
C LEU A 203 7.85 -12.24 -8.09
N GLU A 204 8.48 -13.02 -8.97
CA GLU A 204 7.99 -13.26 -10.33
C GLU A 204 6.58 -13.86 -10.33
N VAL A 205 6.31 -14.87 -9.50
CA VAL A 205 4.99 -15.52 -9.40
C VAL A 205 3.92 -14.52 -8.95
N ILE A 206 4.21 -13.69 -7.94
CA ILE A 206 3.24 -12.71 -7.44
C ILE A 206 3.04 -11.59 -8.46
N ALA A 207 4.11 -11.07 -9.07
CA ALA A 207 4.03 -10.02 -10.08
C ALA A 207 3.22 -10.47 -11.32
N SER A 208 3.47 -11.69 -11.81
CA SER A 208 2.68 -12.30 -12.89
C SER A 208 1.21 -12.47 -12.52
N GLY A 209 0.92 -12.89 -11.28
CA GLY A 209 -0.45 -13.02 -10.80
C GLY A 209 -1.20 -11.68 -10.78
N PHE A 210 -0.55 -10.58 -10.41
CA PHE A 210 -1.16 -9.24 -10.49
C PHE A 210 -1.31 -8.73 -11.91
N GLN A 211 -0.38 -9.05 -12.81
CA GLN A 211 -0.52 -8.73 -14.22
C GLN A 211 -1.77 -9.38 -14.84
N ASP A 212 -2.10 -10.60 -14.40
CA ASP A 212 -3.31 -11.29 -14.84
C ASP A 212 -4.60 -10.78 -14.14
N ALA A 213 -4.49 -10.30 -12.90
CA ALA A 213 -5.64 -9.94 -12.06
C ALA A 213 -6.09 -8.48 -12.22
N LEU A 214 -5.17 -7.56 -12.54
CA LEU A 214 -5.46 -6.13 -12.55
C LEU A 214 -5.80 -5.61 -13.94
N SER A 215 -6.86 -4.80 -14.02
CA SER A 215 -7.27 -4.10 -15.24
C SER A 215 -6.61 -2.72 -15.39
N LYS A 216 -5.94 -2.23 -14.34
CA LYS A 216 -5.22 -0.96 -14.30
C LYS A 216 -3.71 -1.19 -14.20
N PRO A 217 -2.87 -0.21 -14.56
CA PRO A 217 -1.44 -0.26 -14.29
C PRO A 217 -1.13 -0.55 -12.84
N PHE A 218 -0.06 -1.28 -12.60
CA PHE A 218 0.46 -1.45 -11.25
C PHE A 218 1.97 -1.30 -11.21
N SER A 219 2.45 -0.83 -10.07
CA SER A 219 3.86 -0.70 -9.75
C SER A 219 4.23 -1.64 -8.61
N ILE A 220 5.50 -2.05 -8.56
CA ILE A 220 6.03 -2.89 -7.49
C ILE A 220 6.89 -2.03 -6.58
N GLU A 221 6.67 -2.17 -5.27
CA GLU A 221 7.53 -1.56 -4.26
C GLU A 221 8.43 -2.63 -3.62
N LEU A 222 9.75 -2.42 -3.70
CA LEU A 222 10.77 -3.30 -3.13
C LEU A 222 11.33 -2.71 -1.83
N TYR A 223 11.60 -3.56 -0.84
CA TYR A 223 12.22 -3.15 0.41
C TYR A 223 13.74 -2.99 0.22
N ALA A 224 14.26 -1.80 0.52
CA ALA A 224 15.67 -1.47 0.26
C ALA A 224 16.55 -1.40 1.53
N VAL A 225 15.97 -1.60 2.74
CA VAL A 225 16.71 -1.46 4.01
C VAL A 225 17.61 -2.67 4.25
N ASP A 226 18.91 -2.43 4.42
CA ASP A 226 19.93 -3.46 4.71
C ASP A 226 20.01 -4.63 3.70
N VAL A 227 19.57 -4.42 2.47
CA VAL A 227 19.60 -5.42 1.40
C VAL A 227 20.87 -5.28 0.57
N ASP A 228 21.45 -6.41 0.17
CA ASP A 228 22.59 -6.44 -0.75
C ASP A 228 22.23 -5.79 -2.10
N ILE A 229 23.09 -4.88 -2.59
CA ILE A 229 22.83 -4.07 -3.79
C ILE A 229 22.67 -4.94 -5.05
N ASP A 230 23.49 -5.97 -5.23
CA ASP A 230 23.42 -6.82 -6.42
C ASP A 230 22.14 -7.67 -6.41
N LYS A 231 21.66 -8.10 -5.24
CA LYS A 231 20.39 -8.81 -5.09
C LYS A 231 19.19 -7.89 -5.29
N LEU A 232 19.24 -6.67 -4.77
CA LEU A 232 18.19 -5.68 -4.99
C LEU A 232 18.12 -5.26 -6.46
N ALA A 233 19.26 -5.11 -7.13
CA ALA A 233 19.32 -4.85 -8.58
C ALA A 233 18.65 -5.98 -9.36
N HIS A 234 18.96 -7.25 -9.04
CA HIS A 234 18.32 -8.39 -9.68
C HIS A 234 16.81 -8.46 -9.42
N ALA A 235 16.36 -8.21 -8.18
CA ALA A 235 14.94 -8.12 -7.86
C ALA A 235 14.25 -6.99 -8.63
N THR A 236 14.93 -5.86 -8.81
CA THR A 236 14.45 -4.72 -9.61
C THR A 236 14.27 -5.09 -11.07
N GLU A 237 15.23 -5.80 -11.68
CA GLU A 237 15.11 -6.28 -13.07
C GLU A 237 13.94 -7.23 -13.25
N VAL A 238 13.68 -8.10 -12.26
CA VAL A 238 12.53 -9.00 -12.31
C VAL A 238 11.22 -8.20 -12.17
N ALA A 239 11.14 -7.25 -11.24
CA ALA A 239 9.96 -6.41 -11.04
C ALA A 239 9.64 -5.56 -12.28
N ASP A 240 10.67 -4.97 -12.91
CA ASP A 240 10.57 -4.11 -14.10
C ASP A 240 10.04 -4.86 -15.36
N ALA A 241 10.13 -6.20 -15.35
CA ALA A 241 9.56 -7.04 -16.41
C ALA A 241 8.04 -7.18 -16.36
N TYR A 242 7.40 -6.89 -15.21
CA TYR A 242 5.98 -7.09 -14.97
C TYR A 242 5.21 -5.81 -14.65
N ALA A 243 5.85 -4.86 -13.98
CA ALA A 243 5.22 -3.64 -13.47
C ALA A 243 5.51 -2.43 -14.36
N GLU A 244 4.64 -1.41 -14.29
CA GLU A 244 4.84 -0.13 -14.96
C GLU A 244 6.05 0.61 -14.40
N ASP A 245 6.14 0.68 -13.05
CA ASP A 245 7.22 1.35 -12.32
C ASP A 245 7.73 0.46 -11.18
N VAL A 246 8.95 0.74 -10.70
CA VAL A 246 9.51 0.10 -9.50
C VAL A 246 9.88 1.17 -8.47
N TYR A 247 9.35 1.00 -7.27
CA TYR A 247 9.59 1.90 -6.14
C TYR A 247 10.42 1.21 -5.08
N PHE A 248 11.17 1.99 -4.29
CA PHE A 248 12.03 1.49 -3.23
C PHE A 248 11.63 2.10 -1.88
N GLY A 249 11.24 1.30 -0.92
CA GLY A 249 10.98 1.71 0.47
C GLY A 249 12.15 1.28 1.34
N TYR A 250 12.52 1.98 2.14
CA TYR A 250 12.57 3.09 3.02
C TYR A 250 14.05 3.52 3.23
N ASP A 251 14.98 2.98 2.41
CA ASP A 251 16.39 3.40 2.38
C ASP A 251 16.75 3.97 0.99
N ALA A 252 16.63 5.27 0.88
CA ALA A 252 16.92 6.00 -0.35
C ALA A 252 18.41 5.87 -0.76
N SER A 253 19.33 5.70 0.18
CA SER A 253 20.75 5.52 -0.11
C SER A 253 21.03 4.19 -0.80
N GLN A 254 20.44 3.11 -0.31
CA GLN A 254 20.52 1.79 -0.93
C GLN A 254 19.81 1.78 -2.29
N ALA A 255 18.62 2.34 -2.39
CA ALA A 255 17.87 2.48 -3.63
C ALA A 255 18.70 3.23 -4.70
N ARG A 256 19.28 4.38 -4.33
CA ARG A 256 20.16 5.16 -5.21
C ARG A 256 21.39 4.37 -5.66
N ALA A 257 22.03 3.66 -4.75
CA ALA A 257 23.20 2.82 -5.06
C ALA A 257 22.83 1.71 -6.05
N THR A 258 21.68 1.07 -5.86
CA THR A 258 21.14 0.04 -6.77
C THR A 258 20.88 0.60 -8.17
N ILE A 259 20.19 1.73 -8.29
CA ILE A 259 19.92 2.36 -9.59
C ILE A 259 21.21 2.74 -10.31
N ARG A 260 22.20 3.30 -9.59
CA ARG A 260 23.52 3.61 -10.16
C ARG A 260 24.24 2.37 -10.66
N ARG A 261 24.18 1.26 -9.91
CA ARG A 261 24.74 -0.03 -10.28
C ARG A 261 24.11 -0.54 -11.57
N MET A 262 22.78 -0.57 -11.66
CA MET A 262 22.05 -1.01 -12.86
C MET A 262 22.38 -0.15 -14.09
N LYS A 263 22.46 1.19 -13.94
CA LYS A 263 22.86 2.10 -15.02
C LYS A 263 24.29 1.84 -15.51
N ALA A 264 25.23 1.51 -14.62
CA ALA A 264 26.60 1.18 -14.99
C ALA A 264 26.68 -0.14 -15.77
N ASP A 265 25.98 -1.19 -15.30
CA ASP A 265 25.94 -2.49 -15.97
C ASP A 265 25.31 -2.42 -17.37
N SER A 266 24.26 -1.61 -17.54
CA SER A 266 23.66 -1.36 -18.86
C SER A 266 24.61 -0.70 -19.83
N GLN A 267 25.48 0.22 -19.38
CA GLN A 267 26.51 0.88 -20.21
C GLN A 267 27.62 -0.08 -20.59
N ASP A 268 27.98 -1.03 -19.74
CA ASP A 268 29.02 -2.04 -19.99
C ASP A 268 28.53 -3.24 -20.84
N GLY A 269 27.24 -3.26 -21.23
CA GLY A 269 26.63 -4.36 -21.99
C GLY A 269 26.47 -5.66 -21.19
N LYS A 270 26.52 -5.57 -19.85
CA LYS A 270 26.29 -6.67 -18.93
C LYS A 270 24.84 -6.61 -18.44
N SER A 271 23.89 -7.17 -19.19
CA SER A 271 22.61 -7.52 -18.60
C SER A 271 22.81 -8.77 -17.72
N PHE A 272 22.37 -8.77 -16.48
CA PHE A 272 22.25 -9.97 -15.67
C PHE A 272 21.23 -10.88 -16.36
N GLY A 273 21.74 -11.93 -16.98
CA GLY A 273 21.15 -12.84 -17.93
C GLY A 273 19.63 -12.98 -17.96
N SER A 274 19.05 -12.79 -19.13
CA SER A 274 17.75 -13.37 -19.44
C SER A 274 17.79 -14.88 -19.17
N PRO A 275 16.84 -15.45 -18.44
CA PRO A 275 16.72 -16.88 -18.32
C PRO A 275 16.48 -17.47 -19.71
N LYS A 276 17.27 -18.47 -20.07
CA LYS A 276 17.10 -19.26 -21.30
C LYS A 276 15.96 -20.24 -21.14
#